data_84c65f45111083ee50f43a870cd379fd
#
_entry.id   84c65f45111083ee50f43a870cd379fd
#
_cell.length_a   1.000
_cell.length_b   1.000
_cell.length_c   1.000
_cell.angle_alpha   90.00
_cell.angle_beta   90.00
_cell.angle_gamma   90.00
#
_symmetry.space_group_name_H-M   'P 1'
#
loop_
_entity.id
_entity.type
_entity.pdbx_description
1 polymer ?
#
loop_
_entity_poly.entity_id
_entity_poly.type
_entity_poly.pdbx_seq_one_letter_code
_entity_poly.pdbx_strand_id
1 'polypeptide(L)'
;MLTRFPWFRSGLGCLLPVALSIFPASAIAAQAQTQAPVLAGIAHAAIRVSDLTKSRDFYEKLGFEAAFAMSKGGTTTEVFLKVNDRQFIEMYPQQQPSQPIGFMHVCFESTDMEALNRDYLARGLSPTPVKRAGAGNLLFTMVGPEQQNIEYTEYMPGSMHSNDRGKHLGANRISEEIVGLSLVMEDPAAAQAFYEQKLGFRFAHRAVEPGLISLEIPGRSGQMVEIASRATSPAFQLLFSVSDLRRAAAQLKALHLPVEKQESMVSVQDPDGNRIVFVKVKP
;
A
#
# COMPACT_ATOMS: atom_id res chain seq x y z
N MET A 1 -17.49 54.77 -89.67
CA MET A 1 -18.19 54.12 -90.76
C MET A 1 -18.64 52.75 -90.32
N LEU A 2 -19.97 52.60 -90.09
CA LEU A 2 -20.84 51.47 -90.44
C LEU A 2 -20.29 50.06 -89.94
N THR A 3 -21.00 49.19 -89.35
CA THR A 3 -22.37 48.94 -89.03
C THR A 3 -22.47 47.51 -88.42
N ARG A 4 -23.41 47.35 -87.55
CA ARG A 4 -24.38 46.22 -87.40
C ARG A 4 -24.05 45.02 -86.56
N PHE A 5 -24.85 44.88 -85.52
CA PHE A 5 -25.43 43.70 -84.85
C PHE A 5 -26.14 42.74 -85.88
N PRO A 6 -26.64 41.53 -85.51
CA PRO A 6 -26.88 40.86 -84.19
C PRO A 6 -26.67 39.29 -84.28
N TRP A 7 -27.00 38.56 -83.27
CA TRP A 7 -28.04 37.49 -83.10
C TRP A 7 -27.66 36.43 -82.07
N PHE A 8 -28.51 36.30 -81.08
CA PHE A 8 -28.93 35.16 -80.27
C PHE A 8 -28.37 33.75 -80.57
N ARG A 9 -28.07 32.99 -79.51
CA ARG A 9 -28.65 31.67 -79.18
C ARG A 9 -28.15 31.18 -77.82
N SER A 10 -29.05 31.06 -76.87
CA SER A 10 -29.55 29.82 -76.21
C SER A 10 -28.46 28.94 -75.58
N GLY A 11 -28.21 28.95 -74.37
CA GLY A 11 -28.73 28.20 -73.27
C GLY A 11 -28.47 26.72 -73.29
N LEU A 12 -27.50 26.28 -72.50
CA LEU A 12 -27.58 24.93 -71.88
C LEU A 12 -26.97 25.01 -70.45
N GLY A 13 -27.85 24.95 -69.50
CA GLY A 13 -27.47 24.87 -68.10
C GLY A 13 -26.86 23.47 -67.77
N CYS A 14 -25.63 23.42 -67.41
CA CYS A 14 -25.08 22.23 -66.80
C CYS A 14 -25.37 22.25 -65.30
N LEU A 15 -26.39 21.49 -64.91
CA LEU A 15 -26.64 21.14 -63.52
C LEU A 15 -25.55 20.12 -63.07
N LEU A 16 -24.58 20.57 -62.30
CA LEU A 16 -23.68 19.67 -61.59
C LEU A 16 -24.39 19.11 -60.37
N PRO A 17 -24.43 17.77 -60.17
CA PRO A 17 -24.98 17.20 -58.95
C PRO A 17 -24.01 17.48 -57.78
N VAL A 18 -24.48 18.17 -56.78
CA VAL A 18 -23.80 18.28 -55.49
C VAL A 18 -23.88 16.91 -54.81
N ALA A 19 -22.80 16.14 -54.85
CA ALA A 19 -22.70 14.92 -54.07
C ALA A 19 -22.55 15.29 -52.58
N LEU A 20 -23.62 15.09 -51.83
CA LEU A 20 -23.67 15.24 -50.39
C LEU A 20 -22.92 14.03 -49.79
N SER A 21 -21.63 14.21 -49.47
CA SER A 21 -20.82 13.22 -48.78
C SER A 21 -21.29 13.12 -47.32
N ILE A 22 -22.09 12.12 -47.04
CA ILE A 22 -22.46 11.76 -45.67
C ILE A 22 -21.21 11.08 -45.03
N PHE A 23 -20.45 11.84 -44.25
CA PHE A 23 -19.41 11.24 -43.38
C PHE A 23 -20.14 10.51 -42.24
N PRO A 24 -19.85 9.22 -42.04
CA PRO A 24 -20.35 8.56 -40.85
C PRO A 24 -19.71 9.24 -39.63
N ALA A 25 -20.55 9.81 -38.77
CA ALA A 25 -20.10 10.25 -37.44
C ALA A 25 -19.63 9.01 -36.68
N SER A 26 -18.33 8.81 -36.66
CA SER A 26 -17.71 7.83 -35.76
C SER A 26 -18.04 8.29 -34.34
N ALA A 27 -18.98 7.63 -33.70
CA ALA A 27 -19.25 7.77 -32.29
C ALA A 27 -17.97 7.27 -31.55
N ILE A 28 -17.12 8.20 -31.19
CA ILE A 28 -16.08 7.95 -30.20
C ILE A 28 -16.85 7.69 -28.90
N ALA A 29 -17.06 6.41 -28.61
CA ALA A 29 -17.50 5.99 -27.28
C ALA A 29 -16.44 6.52 -26.31
N ALA A 30 -16.76 7.58 -25.60
CA ALA A 30 -15.99 8.02 -24.46
C ALA A 30 -16.02 6.84 -23.47
N GLN A 31 -14.97 6.03 -23.47
CA GLN A 31 -14.73 5.10 -22.39
C GLN A 31 -14.62 5.96 -21.13
N ALA A 32 -15.65 5.90 -20.30
CA ALA A 32 -15.57 6.42 -18.97
C ALA A 32 -14.32 5.76 -18.34
N GLN A 33 -13.25 6.53 -18.19
CA GLN A 33 -12.11 6.11 -17.40
C GLN A 33 -12.67 5.92 -15.99
N THR A 34 -13.00 4.68 -15.63
CA THR A 34 -13.28 4.34 -14.26
C THR A 34 -12.03 4.68 -13.49
N GLN A 35 -12.13 5.67 -12.61
CA GLN A 35 -11.03 6.09 -11.76
C GLN A 35 -10.51 4.83 -11.04
N ALA A 36 -9.19 4.61 -11.08
CA ALA A 36 -8.59 3.45 -10.44
C ALA A 36 -9.02 3.38 -8.97
N PRO A 37 -9.33 2.18 -8.44
CA PRO A 37 -9.71 2.03 -7.05
C PRO A 37 -8.63 2.61 -6.15
N VAL A 38 -9.05 3.41 -5.19
CA VAL A 38 -8.16 4.09 -4.25
C VAL A 38 -7.81 3.13 -3.13
N LEU A 39 -6.54 3.07 -2.74
CA LEU A 39 -6.13 2.33 -1.55
C LEU A 39 -6.59 3.07 -0.29
N ALA A 40 -7.16 2.33 0.64
CA ALA A 40 -7.59 2.88 1.93
C ALA A 40 -6.42 3.07 2.92
N GLY A 41 -5.25 2.50 2.60
CA GLY A 41 -4.01 2.63 3.35
C GLY A 41 -3.33 1.28 3.61
N ILE A 42 -2.37 1.28 4.53
CA ILE A 42 -1.72 0.06 5.03
C ILE A 42 -2.73 -0.71 5.88
N ALA A 43 -2.94 -1.98 5.55
CA ALA A 43 -3.74 -2.91 6.35
C ALA A 43 -2.89 -3.61 7.41
N HIS A 44 -1.75 -4.14 7.00
CA HIS A 44 -0.79 -4.77 7.91
C HIS A 44 0.63 -4.81 7.34
N ALA A 45 1.58 -4.99 8.23
CA ALA A 45 2.91 -5.44 7.91
C ALA A 45 3.08 -6.85 8.49
N ALA A 46 3.52 -7.79 7.67
CA ALA A 46 3.76 -9.16 8.08
C ALA A 46 5.25 -9.40 8.32
N ILE A 47 5.55 -10.02 9.46
CA ILE A 47 6.91 -10.38 9.87
C ILE A 47 6.98 -11.86 10.25
N ARG A 48 8.07 -12.51 9.89
CA ARG A 48 8.41 -13.82 10.43
C ARG A 48 9.32 -13.64 11.64
N VAL A 49 8.96 -14.31 12.73
CA VAL A 49 9.65 -14.17 14.02
C VAL A 49 10.31 -15.49 14.41
N SER A 50 11.48 -15.39 15.05
CA SER A 50 12.23 -16.56 15.53
C SER A 50 11.56 -17.22 16.73
N ASP A 51 10.93 -16.42 17.60
CA ASP A 51 10.20 -16.85 18.78
C ASP A 51 8.89 -16.06 18.90
N LEU A 52 7.76 -16.72 18.56
CA LEU A 52 6.45 -16.08 18.54
C LEU A 52 6.05 -15.51 19.91
N THR A 53 6.39 -16.20 21.01
CA THR A 53 6.04 -15.76 22.36
C THR A 53 6.80 -14.49 22.72
N LYS A 54 8.12 -14.48 22.52
CA LYS A 54 8.93 -13.28 22.80
C LYS A 54 8.53 -12.08 21.97
N SER A 55 8.27 -12.29 20.68
CA SER A 55 7.87 -11.21 19.79
C SER A 55 6.48 -10.70 20.16
N ARG A 56 5.52 -11.57 20.42
CA ARG A 56 4.20 -11.18 20.90
C ARG A 56 4.30 -10.37 22.20
N ASP A 57 5.03 -10.86 23.21
CA ASP A 57 5.23 -10.18 24.49
C ASP A 57 5.85 -8.78 24.31
N PHE A 58 6.78 -8.63 23.35
CA PHE A 58 7.37 -7.33 23.02
C PHE A 58 6.32 -6.34 22.51
N TYR A 59 5.50 -6.72 21.51
CA TYR A 59 4.49 -5.83 20.95
C TYR A 59 3.33 -5.59 21.92
N GLU A 60 2.96 -6.57 22.76
CA GLU A 60 1.96 -6.40 23.81
C GLU A 60 2.46 -5.42 24.90
N LYS A 61 3.76 -5.38 25.24
CA LYS A 61 4.33 -4.34 26.11
C LYS A 61 4.21 -2.93 25.51
N LEU A 62 4.22 -2.81 24.17
CA LEU A 62 3.95 -1.54 23.49
C LEU A 62 2.45 -1.20 23.48
N GLY A 63 1.59 -2.10 23.98
CA GLY A 63 0.14 -1.93 24.10
C GLY A 63 -0.65 -2.44 22.89
N PHE A 64 -0.02 -3.16 21.95
CA PHE A 64 -0.70 -3.79 20.82
C PHE A 64 -1.21 -5.17 21.23
N GLU A 65 -2.51 -5.29 21.49
CA GLU A 65 -3.11 -6.53 21.96
C GLU A 65 -3.30 -7.56 20.84
N ALA A 66 -3.17 -8.85 21.15
CA ALA A 66 -3.48 -9.91 20.21
C ALA A 66 -5.00 -10.00 19.98
N ALA A 67 -5.43 -9.70 18.77
CA ALA A 67 -6.83 -9.72 18.36
C ALA A 67 -7.33 -11.17 18.15
N PHE A 68 -6.59 -11.95 17.38
CA PHE A 68 -6.88 -13.35 17.07
C PHE A 68 -5.63 -14.05 16.53
N ALA A 69 -5.73 -15.36 16.40
CA ALA A 69 -4.69 -16.18 15.83
C ALA A 69 -5.28 -17.22 14.87
N MET A 70 -4.47 -17.63 13.89
CA MET A 70 -4.76 -18.75 13.00
C MET A 70 -4.00 -19.97 13.48
N SER A 71 -4.59 -21.14 13.33
CA SER A 71 -3.96 -22.41 13.71
C SER A 71 -4.27 -23.52 12.70
N LYS A 72 -3.33 -24.42 12.53
CA LYS A 72 -3.48 -25.61 11.70
C LYS A 72 -2.97 -26.82 12.48
N GLY A 73 -3.83 -27.83 12.62
CA GLY A 73 -3.45 -29.04 13.38
C GLY A 73 -3.07 -28.78 14.83
N GLY A 74 -3.67 -27.78 15.48
CA GLY A 74 -3.34 -27.39 16.87
C GLY A 74 -2.10 -26.52 17.03
N THR A 75 -1.37 -26.21 15.93
CA THR A 75 -0.20 -25.34 15.95
C THR A 75 -0.58 -23.97 15.45
N THR A 76 -0.22 -22.92 16.19
CA THR A 76 -0.42 -21.53 15.76
C THR A 76 0.46 -21.25 14.54
N THR A 77 -0.16 -20.78 13.47
CA THR A 77 0.50 -20.44 12.22
C THR A 77 0.66 -18.94 12.02
N GLU A 78 -0.14 -18.13 12.75
CA GLU A 78 -0.22 -16.71 12.52
C GLU A 78 -0.90 -16.02 13.71
N VAL A 79 -0.40 -14.87 14.12
CA VAL A 79 -0.98 -14.01 15.17
C VAL A 79 -1.16 -12.60 14.66
N PHE A 80 -2.32 -12.01 14.91
CA PHE A 80 -2.65 -10.64 14.55
C PHE A 80 -2.66 -9.75 15.77
N LEU A 81 -1.72 -8.82 15.86
CA LEU A 81 -1.69 -7.78 16.89
C LEU A 81 -2.36 -6.52 16.37
N LYS A 82 -3.29 -6.01 17.13
CA LYS A 82 -4.11 -4.88 16.68
C LYS A 82 -3.47 -3.55 17.00
N VAL A 83 -3.34 -2.70 15.96
CA VAL A 83 -2.95 -1.30 16.09
C VAL A 83 -4.18 -0.41 16.16
N ASN A 84 -5.13 -0.61 15.24
CA ASN A 84 -6.46 0.01 15.22
C ASN A 84 -7.45 -0.89 14.47
N ASP A 85 -8.69 -0.42 14.23
CA ASP A 85 -9.74 -1.23 13.60
C ASP A 85 -9.49 -1.60 12.13
N ARG A 86 -8.40 -1.09 11.53
CA ARG A 86 -8.02 -1.34 10.13
C ARG A 86 -6.58 -1.79 9.97
N GLN A 87 -5.74 -1.69 11.02
CA GLN A 87 -4.32 -1.95 10.91
C GLN A 87 -3.85 -2.97 11.95
N PHE A 88 -3.02 -3.91 11.48
CA PHE A 88 -2.49 -4.99 12.29
C PHE A 88 -0.98 -5.19 12.04
N ILE A 89 -0.31 -5.78 13.02
CA ILE A 89 0.99 -6.40 12.85
C ILE A 89 0.73 -7.90 12.77
N GLU A 90 1.11 -8.53 11.67
CA GLU A 90 0.88 -9.94 11.43
C GLU A 90 2.17 -10.71 11.66
N MET A 91 2.15 -11.67 12.58
CA MET A 91 3.33 -12.42 12.97
C MET A 91 3.22 -13.90 12.62
N TYR A 92 4.23 -14.39 11.92
CA TYR A 92 4.38 -15.80 11.55
C TYR A 92 5.54 -16.43 12.31
N PRO A 93 5.35 -17.55 13.02
CA PRO A 93 6.47 -18.24 13.62
C PRO A 93 7.35 -18.85 12.52
N GLN A 94 8.67 -18.82 12.72
CA GLN A 94 9.57 -19.61 11.91
C GLN A 94 9.29 -21.10 12.13
N GLN A 95 8.87 -21.81 11.09
CA GLN A 95 8.58 -23.23 11.17
C GLN A 95 9.77 -24.11 10.77
N GLN A 96 10.72 -23.54 10.04
CA GLN A 96 11.94 -24.23 9.59
C GLN A 96 13.12 -23.25 9.60
N PRO A 97 14.34 -23.71 9.99
CA PRO A 97 15.53 -22.85 10.06
C PRO A 97 15.89 -22.16 8.74
N SER A 98 15.50 -22.72 7.59
CA SER A 98 15.75 -22.13 6.27
C SER A 98 14.86 -20.95 5.93
N GLN A 99 13.78 -20.72 6.67
CA GLN A 99 12.90 -19.57 6.43
C GLN A 99 13.54 -18.30 6.97
N PRO A 100 13.67 -17.23 6.15
CA PRO A 100 14.24 -15.96 6.61
C PRO A 100 13.35 -15.33 7.68
N ILE A 101 14.00 -14.79 8.71
CA ILE A 101 13.37 -13.97 9.77
C ILE A 101 13.24 -12.53 9.29
N GLY A 102 12.25 -11.80 9.78
CA GLY A 102 12.00 -10.39 9.49
C GLY A 102 10.84 -10.18 8.53
N PHE A 103 10.90 -9.12 7.74
CA PHE A 103 9.82 -8.70 6.86
C PHE A 103 9.42 -9.78 5.84
N MET A 104 8.11 -10.00 5.70
CA MET A 104 7.53 -10.94 4.75
C MET A 104 6.77 -10.23 3.64
N HIS A 105 5.82 -9.37 4.00
CA HIS A 105 5.03 -8.60 3.05
C HIS A 105 4.38 -7.37 3.69
N VAL A 106 4.06 -6.41 2.85
CA VAL A 106 3.13 -5.34 3.17
C VAL A 106 1.77 -5.66 2.57
N CYS A 107 0.72 -5.35 3.29
CA CYS A 107 -0.65 -5.44 2.78
C CYS A 107 -1.29 -4.06 2.75
N PHE A 108 -1.92 -3.75 1.62
CA PHE A 108 -2.71 -2.54 1.44
C PHE A 108 -4.20 -2.87 1.42
N GLU A 109 -5.01 -2.03 2.07
CA GLU A 109 -6.45 -2.17 2.04
C GLU A 109 -7.05 -1.47 0.83
N SER A 110 -8.01 -2.14 0.18
CA SER A 110 -8.88 -1.58 -0.84
C SER A 110 -10.34 -1.87 -0.50
N THR A 111 -11.25 -1.07 -1.02
CA THR A 111 -12.70 -1.25 -0.82
C THR A 111 -13.36 -2.00 -1.98
N ASP A 112 -12.61 -2.35 -3.03
CA ASP A 112 -13.08 -3.14 -4.18
C ASP A 112 -11.89 -3.93 -4.76
N MET A 113 -11.72 -5.15 -4.26
CA MET A 113 -10.62 -6.03 -4.66
C MET A 113 -10.69 -6.44 -6.12
N GLU A 114 -11.88 -6.68 -6.63
CA GLU A 114 -12.07 -7.10 -8.02
C GLU A 114 -11.73 -5.98 -9.00
N ALA A 115 -12.13 -4.74 -8.70
CA ALA A 115 -11.78 -3.60 -9.53
C ALA A 115 -10.28 -3.29 -9.46
N LEU A 116 -9.65 -3.39 -8.28
CA LEU A 116 -8.21 -3.17 -8.13
C LEU A 116 -7.40 -4.23 -8.88
N ASN A 117 -7.80 -5.50 -8.80
CA ASN A 117 -7.15 -6.60 -9.51
C ASN A 117 -7.22 -6.39 -11.04
N ARG A 118 -8.42 -6.04 -11.56
CA ARG A 118 -8.58 -5.72 -12.99
C ARG A 118 -7.75 -4.52 -13.43
N ASP A 119 -7.66 -3.47 -12.61
CA ASP A 119 -6.85 -2.29 -12.92
C ASP A 119 -5.36 -2.65 -13.01
N TYR A 120 -4.85 -3.46 -12.09
CA TYR A 120 -3.45 -3.91 -12.13
C TYR A 120 -3.15 -4.82 -13.32
N LEU A 121 -4.07 -5.72 -13.68
CA LEU A 121 -3.97 -6.50 -14.92
C LEU A 121 -3.91 -5.58 -16.15
N ALA A 122 -4.74 -4.55 -16.20
CA ALA A 122 -4.76 -3.58 -17.31
C ALA A 122 -3.46 -2.76 -17.40
N ARG A 123 -2.76 -2.54 -16.29
CA ARG A 123 -1.43 -1.91 -16.24
C ARG A 123 -0.28 -2.88 -16.60
N GLY A 124 -0.59 -4.12 -16.96
CA GLY A 124 0.41 -5.14 -17.29
C GLY A 124 1.12 -5.75 -16.09
N LEU A 125 0.52 -5.66 -14.91
CA LEU A 125 0.96 -6.38 -13.71
C LEU A 125 0.37 -7.78 -13.70
N SER A 126 0.88 -8.65 -12.83
CA SER A 126 0.47 -10.05 -12.73
C SER A 126 -0.02 -10.39 -11.31
N PRO A 127 -1.12 -9.77 -10.84
CA PRO A 127 -1.71 -10.15 -9.57
C PRO A 127 -2.27 -11.58 -9.64
N THR A 128 -2.26 -12.29 -8.51
CA THR A 128 -2.99 -13.56 -8.40
C THR A 128 -4.51 -13.30 -8.49
N PRO A 129 -5.33 -14.29 -8.86
CA PRO A 129 -6.77 -14.16 -8.77
C PRO A 129 -7.23 -13.78 -7.35
N VAL A 130 -8.28 -12.97 -7.28
CA VAL A 130 -8.91 -12.65 -5.98
C VAL A 130 -9.45 -13.93 -5.35
N LYS A 131 -9.17 -14.11 -4.08
CA LYS A 131 -9.64 -15.27 -3.30
C LYS A 131 -10.04 -14.87 -1.90
N ARG A 132 -10.82 -15.71 -1.22
CA ARG A 132 -11.11 -15.55 0.20
C ARG A 132 -9.96 -16.12 1.03
N ALA A 133 -9.43 -15.29 1.95
CA ALA A 133 -8.41 -15.69 2.92
C ALA A 133 -8.99 -16.55 4.05
N GLY A 134 -8.11 -17.22 4.80
CA GLY A 134 -8.49 -17.97 6.00
C GLY A 134 -9.19 -17.12 7.05
N ALA A 135 -8.79 -15.86 7.22
CA ALA A 135 -9.43 -14.90 8.10
C ALA A 135 -10.77 -14.33 7.56
N GLY A 136 -11.20 -14.73 6.35
CA GLY A 136 -12.49 -14.39 5.77
C GLY A 136 -12.54 -13.13 4.91
N ASN A 137 -11.43 -12.42 4.71
CA ASN A 137 -11.32 -11.28 3.83
C ASN A 137 -11.15 -11.71 2.37
N LEU A 138 -11.39 -10.81 1.41
CA LEU A 138 -10.89 -10.99 0.06
C LEU A 138 -9.44 -10.52 -0.02
N LEU A 139 -8.63 -11.23 -0.79
CA LEU A 139 -7.25 -10.83 -1.04
C LEU A 139 -6.75 -11.29 -2.40
N PHE A 140 -5.73 -10.62 -2.89
CA PHE A 140 -4.79 -11.12 -3.88
C PHE A 140 -3.36 -10.69 -3.52
N THR A 141 -2.38 -11.35 -4.12
CA THR A 141 -0.97 -11.02 -3.95
C THR A 141 -0.34 -10.75 -5.31
N MET A 142 0.75 -10.02 -5.32
CA MET A 142 1.63 -9.93 -6.48
C MET A 142 3.09 -9.79 -6.05
N VAL A 143 3.98 -10.05 -6.98
CA VAL A 143 5.42 -9.91 -6.79
C VAL A 143 5.84 -8.52 -7.26
N GLY A 144 6.49 -7.79 -6.37
CA GLY A 144 7.12 -6.50 -6.63
C GLY A 144 8.62 -6.63 -6.93
N PRO A 145 9.36 -5.51 -6.82
CA PRO A 145 10.81 -5.51 -6.99
C PRO A 145 11.50 -6.52 -6.08
N GLU A 146 12.59 -7.11 -6.57
CA GLU A 146 13.43 -8.05 -5.81
C GLU A 146 12.65 -9.19 -5.13
N GLN A 147 11.62 -9.69 -5.80
CA GLN A 147 10.73 -10.76 -5.31
C GLN A 147 9.94 -10.37 -4.04
N GLN A 148 9.80 -9.07 -3.78
CA GLN A 148 8.96 -8.59 -2.68
C GLN A 148 7.53 -9.08 -2.86
N ASN A 149 6.97 -9.71 -1.83
CA ASN A 149 5.55 -10.02 -1.80
C ASN A 149 4.74 -8.79 -1.38
N ILE A 150 3.73 -8.42 -2.19
CA ILE A 150 2.79 -7.35 -1.90
C ILE A 150 1.40 -7.97 -1.86
N GLU A 151 0.70 -7.76 -0.75
CA GLU A 151 -0.66 -8.23 -0.57
C GLU A 151 -1.64 -7.06 -0.61
N TYR A 152 -2.85 -7.35 -1.07
CA TYR A 152 -3.98 -6.44 -1.03
C TYR A 152 -5.16 -7.13 -0.38
N THR A 153 -5.91 -6.42 0.48
CA THR A 153 -7.05 -7.00 1.21
C THR A 153 -8.27 -6.08 1.19
N GLU A 154 -9.44 -6.70 1.23
CA GLU A 154 -10.72 -6.05 1.50
C GLU A 154 -11.36 -6.72 2.73
N TYR A 155 -11.61 -5.93 3.77
CA TYR A 155 -12.20 -6.41 5.01
C TYR A 155 -13.69 -6.70 4.83
N MET A 156 -14.03 -7.97 4.72
CA MET A 156 -15.39 -8.44 4.47
C MET A 156 -16.22 -8.49 5.75
N PRO A 157 -17.53 -8.22 5.69
CA PRO A 157 -18.44 -8.52 6.79
C PRO A 157 -18.33 -9.98 7.22
N GLY A 158 -18.25 -10.21 8.55
CA GLY A 158 -18.11 -11.55 9.13
C GLY A 158 -16.69 -12.12 9.11
N SER A 159 -15.70 -11.41 8.55
CA SER A 159 -14.29 -11.79 8.69
C SER A 159 -13.81 -11.65 10.13
N MET A 160 -12.70 -12.30 10.48
CA MET A 160 -12.11 -12.19 11.82
C MET A 160 -11.78 -10.74 12.16
N HIS A 161 -11.23 -9.98 11.20
CA HIS A 161 -10.91 -8.56 11.34
C HIS A 161 -12.16 -7.71 11.60
N SER A 162 -13.23 -7.91 10.83
CA SER A 162 -14.46 -7.13 11.00
C SER A 162 -15.20 -7.47 12.29
N ASN A 163 -15.12 -8.70 12.76
CA ASN A 163 -15.69 -9.16 14.04
C ASN A 163 -14.91 -8.65 15.25
N ASP A 164 -13.66 -8.23 15.04
CA ASP A 164 -12.79 -7.67 16.08
C ASP A 164 -12.89 -6.14 16.21
N ARG A 165 -13.67 -5.46 15.39
CA ARG A 165 -13.83 -4.00 15.46
C ARG A 165 -14.27 -3.55 16.85
N GLY A 166 -13.61 -2.51 17.37
CA GLY A 166 -13.84 -1.97 18.71
C GLY A 166 -13.31 -2.83 19.86
N LYS A 167 -12.61 -3.96 19.57
CA LYS A 167 -12.01 -4.84 20.58
C LYS A 167 -10.48 -4.77 20.48
N HIS A 168 -9.79 -5.24 21.51
CA HIS A 168 -8.32 -5.37 21.57
C HIS A 168 -7.57 -4.07 21.18
N LEU A 169 -8.19 -2.93 21.50
CA LEU A 169 -7.60 -1.60 21.35
C LEU A 169 -6.92 -1.21 22.66
N GLY A 170 -5.76 -1.74 22.95
CA GLY A 170 -5.04 -1.54 24.21
C GLY A 170 -5.07 -0.08 24.69
N ALA A 171 -5.54 0.15 25.90
CA ALA A 171 -5.75 1.48 26.46
C ALA A 171 -4.43 2.30 26.57
N ASN A 172 -3.30 1.59 26.72
CA ASN A 172 -1.97 2.18 26.87
C ASN A 172 -1.09 1.99 25.65
N ARG A 173 -1.69 1.69 24.47
CA ARG A 173 -0.87 1.53 23.26
C ARG A 173 -0.10 2.81 22.93
N ILE A 174 1.15 2.63 22.59
CA ILE A 174 2.07 3.73 22.34
C ILE A 174 1.70 4.54 21.08
N SER A 175 1.02 3.91 20.15
CA SER A 175 0.53 4.51 18.90
C SER A 175 -0.83 3.95 18.51
N GLU A 176 -1.53 4.70 17.67
CA GLU A 176 -2.83 4.32 17.11
C GLU A 176 -2.79 4.13 15.59
N GLU A 177 -1.64 4.30 14.95
CA GLU A 177 -1.56 4.21 13.48
C GLU A 177 -0.18 3.78 13.00
N ILE A 178 -0.16 2.83 12.06
CA ILE A 178 0.97 2.58 11.18
C ILE A 178 0.93 3.65 10.09
N VAL A 179 1.94 4.51 10.05
CA VAL A 179 2.05 5.59 9.06
C VAL A 179 3.02 5.25 7.93
N GLY A 180 3.73 4.14 8.04
CA GLY A 180 4.63 3.71 6.98
C GLY A 180 5.46 2.51 7.34
N LEU A 181 6.26 2.12 6.39
CA LEU A 181 7.27 1.09 6.54
C LEU A 181 8.44 1.39 5.59
N SER A 182 9.65 1.02 5.99
CA SER A 182 10.84 1.16 5.15
C SER A 182 11.26 -0.20 4.61
N LEU A 183 11.23 -0.34 3.29
CA LEU A 183 11.66 -1.52 2.56
C LEU A 183 13.13 -1.40 2.20
N VAL A 184 13.89 -2.46 2.41
CA VAL A 184 15.32 -2.50 2.10
C VAL A 184 15.54 -3.14 0.74
N MET A 185 16.11 -2.41 -0.21
CA MET A 185 16.31 -2.80 -1.61
C MET A 185 17.78 -2.73 -2.02
N GLU A 186 18.20 -3.63 -2.90
CA GLU A 186 19.51 -3.55 -3.55
C GLU A 186 19.53 -2.44 -4.59
N ASP A 187 18.42 -2.28 -5.35
CA ASP A 187 18.23 -1.20 -6.33
C ASP A 187 17.03 -0.31 -5.94
N PRO A 188 17.23 0.70 -5.08
CA PRO A 188 16.17 1.62 -4.66
C PRO A 188 15.54 2.40 -5.82
N ALA A 189 16.30 2.70 -6.88
CA ALA A 189 15.79 3.46 -8.02
C ALA A 189 14.81 2.62 -8.87
N ALA A 190 15.13 1.36 -9.11
CA ALA A 190 14.22 0.44 -9.78
C ALA A 190 12.95 0.19 -8.95
N ALA A 191 13.09 0.07 -7.63
CA ALA A 191 11.96 -0.07 -6.74
C ALA A 191 11.07 1.19 -6.75
N GLN A 192 11.64 2.39 -6.66
CA GLN A 192 10.90 3.65 -6.81
C GLN A 192 10.11 3.68 -8.12
N ALA A 193 10.77 3.40 -9.24
CA ALA A 193 10.13 3.41 -10.55
C ALA A 193 8.94 2.44 -10.62
N PHE A 194 9.05 1.26 -10.01
CA PHE A 194 7.95 0.31 -9.94
C PHE A 194 6.76 0.86 -9.13
N TYR A 195 7.00 1.35 -7.93
CA TYR A 195 5.95 1.89 -7.08
C TYR A 195 5.26 3.11 -7.72
N GLU A 196 6.01 4.03 -8.33
CA GLU A 196 5.44 5.21 -8.97
C GLU A 196 4.72 4.87 -10.27
N GLN A 197 5.38 4.19 -11.20
CA GLN A 197 4.86 4.02 -12.56
C GLN A 197 3.84 2.88 -12.67
N LYS A 198 3.97 1.83 -11.86
CA LYS A 198 3.10 0.66 -11.92
C LYS A 198 1.99 0.71 -10.87
N LEU A 199 2.30 1.12 -9.65
CA LEU A 199 1.33 1.14 -8.55
C LEU A 199 0.68 2.51 -8.34
N GLY A 200 1.25 3.60 -8.92
CA GLY A 200 0.70 4.94 -8.83
C GLY A 200 0.99 5.64 -7.51
N PHE A 201 2.02 5.21 -6.77
CA PHE A 201 2.52 5.92 -5.62
C PHE A 201 3.12 7.26 -6.05
N ARG A 202 3.18 8.22 -5.15
CA ARG A 202 3.71 9.55 -5.45
C ARG A 202 4.94 9.84 -4.61
N PHE A 203 5.99 10.33 -5.25
CA PHE A 203 7.17 10.79 -4.52
C PHE A 203 6.78 11.87 -3.49
N ALA A 204 7.19 11.65 -2.25
CA ALA A 204 7.02 12.60 -1.16
C ALA A 204 8.36 13.27 -0.85
N HIS A 205 8.36 14.60 -0.76
CA HIS A 205 9.57 15.35 -0.39
C HIS A 205 9.94 15.23 1.10
N ARG A 206 9.36 14.26 1.80
CA ARG A 206 9.51 14.06 3.23
C ARG A 206 9.80 12.60 3.51
N ALA A 207 11.04 12.30 3.88
CA ALA A 207 11.44 11.01 4.44
C ALA A 207 11.64 11.14 5.94
N VAL A 208 11.49 10.03 6.67
CA VAL A 208 11.74 9.98 8.11
C VAL A 208 13.23 10.13 8.42
N GLU A 209 14.07 9.55 7.59
CA GLU A 209 15.54 9.65 7.68
C GLU A 209 16.15 10.15 6.37
N PRO A 210 17.30 10.84 6.42
CA PRO A 210 18.04 11.21 5.21
C PRO A 210 18.44 9.99 4.39
N GLY A 211 18.34 10.11 3.07
CA GLY A 211 18.76 9.06 2.14
C GLY A 211 17.69 8.02 1.83
N LEU A 212 16.50 8.12 2.44
CA LEU A 212 15.35 7.29 2.09
C LEU A 212 14.54 7.93 0.96
N ILE A 213 14.01 7.09 0.07
CA ILE A 213 13.02 7.49 -0.93
C ILE A 213 11.65 7.27 -0.34
N SER A 214 10.90 8.35 -0.12
CA SER A 214 9.58 8.29 0.48
C SER A 214 8.49 8.37 -0.58
N LEU A 215 7.55 7.43 -0.56
CA LEU A 215 6.47 7.28 -1.55
C LEU A 215 5.13 7.26 -0.85
N GLU A 216 4.29 8.23 -1.15
CA GLU A 216 2.94 8.35 -0.60
C GLU A 216 1.98 7.36 -1.25
N ILE A 217 1.18 6.67 -0.44
CA ILE A 217 0.22 5.66 -0.91
C ILE A 217 -0.91 6.34 -1.69
N PRO A 218 -1.30 5.84 -2.87
CA PRO A 218 -2.40 6.39 -3.65
C PRO A 218 -3.71 6.44 -2.85
N GLY A 219 -4.30 7.63 -2.72
CA GLY A 219 -5.58 7.81 -2.05
C GLY A 219 -5.51 7.96 -0.53
N ARG A 220 -4.36 7.75 0.10
CA ARG A 220 -4.19 7.91 1.55
C ARG A 220 -3.06 8.89 1.87
N SER A 221 -3.43 10.12 2.20
CA SER A 221 -2.48 11.14 2.64
C SER A 221 -1.86 10.76 3.99
N GLY A 222 -0.56 10.96 4.12
CA GLY A 222 0.18 10.78 5.37
C GLY A 222 0.67 9.36 5.65
N GLN A 223 0.28 8.35 4.86
CA GLN A 223 0.88 7.02 4.90
C GLN A 223 1.83 6.82 3.74
N MET A 224 2.97 6.15 3.99
CA MET A 224 4.05 6.05 3.03
C MET A 224 4.74 4.68 3.03
N VAL A 225 5.33 4.36 1.89
CA VAL A 225 6.38 3.36 1.79
C VAL A 225 7.69 4.09 1.58
N GLU A 226 8.67 3.81 2.42
CA GLU A 226 10.02 4.31 2.26
C GLU A 226 10.89 3.21 1.67
N ILE A 227 11.78 3.58 0.77
CA ILE A 227 12.73 2.67 0.16
C ILE A 227 14.11 3.05 0.64
N ALA A 228 14.77 2.11 1.29
CA ALA A 228 16.12 2.21 1.80
C ALA A 228 17.08 1.38 0.94
N SER A 229 18.31 1.86 0.78
CA SER A 229 19.37 1.02 0.21
C SER A 229 19.87 0.02 1.26
N ARG A 230 20.06 -1.23 0.89
CA ARG A 230 20.66 -2.27 1.74
C ARG A 230 22.06 -1.88 2.21
N ALA A 231 22.79 -1.10 1.44
CA ALA A 231 24.11 -0.62 1.80
C ALA A 231 24.09 0.35 3.00
N THR A 232 22.98 1.07 3.21
CA THR A 232 22.88 2.10 4.26
C THR A 232 21.89 1.77 5.37
N SER A 233 20.92 0.89 5.13
CA SER A 233 19.91 0.50 6.10
C SER A 233 19.62 -1.00 5.98
N PRO A 234 20.26 -1.85 6.76
CA PRO A 234 20.15 -3.30 6.59
C PRO A 234 18.85 -3.90 7.14
N ALA A 235 18.09 -3.16 7.95
CA ALA A 235 16.90 -3.67 8.64
C ALA A 235 15.61 -3.04 8.13
N PHE A 236 14.55 -3.86 8.07
CA PHE A 236 13.18 -3.42 7.91
C PHE A 236 12.76 -2.49 9.05
N GLN A 237 11.98 -1.48 8.72
CA GLN A 237 11.44 -0.53 9.70
C GLN A 237 9.93 -0.45 9.59
N LEU A 238 9.25 -0.43 10.74
CA LEU A 238 7.82 -0.18 10.85
C LEU A 238 7.60 1.17 11.56
N LEU A 239 6.89 2.08 10.88
CA LEU A 239 6.73 3.46 11.32
C LEU A 239 5.35 3.69 11.93
N PHE A 240 5.33 4.20 13.14
CA PHE A 240 4.13 4.53 13.90
C PHE A 240 4.02 6.02 14.17
N SER A 241 2.81 6.56 14.11
CA SER A 241 2.56 7.95 14.50
C SER A 241 2.47 8.10 16.02
N VAL A 242 3.01 9.19 16.54
CA VAL A 242 2.77 9.61 17.92
C VAL A 242 2.53 11.13 17.99
N SER A 243 1.73 11.56 18.94
CA SER A 243 1.49 12.98 19.18
C SER A 243 2.66 13.68 19.85
N ASP A 244 3.44 12.97 20.68
CA ASP A 244 4.57 13.49 21.44
C ASP A 244 5.70 12.46 21.54
N LEU A 245 6.83 12.75 20.89
CA LEU A 245 8.04 11.93 20.91
C LEU A 245 8.69 11.81 22.30
N ARG A 246 8.57 12.85 23.16
CA ARG A 246 9.14 12.79 24.52
C ARG A 246 8.33 11.82 25.38
N ARG A 247 7.00 11.84 25.25
CA ARG A 247 6.10 10.90 25.94
C ARG A 247 6.36 9.47 25.46
N ALA A 248 6.45 9.25 24.16
CA ALA A 248 6.76 7.94 23.59
C ALA A 248 8.12 7.43 24.10
N ALA A 249 9.17 8.26 24.09
CA ALA A 249 10.47 7.89 24.63
C ALA A 249 10.45 7.58 26.14
N ALA A 250 9.66 8.30 26.92
CA ALA A 250 9.51 8.03 28.36
C ALA A 250 8.79 6.70 28.60
N GLN A 251 7.73 6.41 27.84
CA GLN A 251 7.00 5.14 27.90
C GLN A 251 7.90 3.96 27.55
N LEU A 252 8.66 4.04 26.45
CA LEU A 252 9.62 2.99 26.05
C LEU A 252 10.70 2.75 27.10
N LYS A 253 11.22 3.81 27.72
CA LYS A 253 12.20 3.68 28.81
C LYS A 253 11.60 3.03 30.05
N ALA A 254 10.35 3.36 30.40
CA ALA A 254 9.63 2.72 31.51
C ALA A 254 9.42 1.22 31.29
N LEU A 255 9.39 0.77 30.02
CA LEU A 255 9.35 -0.65 29.62
C LEU A 255 10.76 -1.30 29.60
N HIS A 256 11.79 -0.58 30.02
CA HIS A 256 13.20 -1.03 30.02
C HIS A 256 13.73 -1.40 28.61
N LEU A 257 13.21 -0.77 27.56
CA LEU A 257 13.66 -1.00 26.18
C LEU A 257 14.84 -0.08 25.86
N PRO A 258 15.84 -0.56 25.09
CA PRO A 258 16.91 0.27 24.54
C PRO A 258 16.32 1.28 23.56
N VAL A 259 16.35 2.57 23.90
CA VAL A 259 15.73 3.63 23.12
C VAL A 259 16.77 4.42 22.37
N GLU A 260 16.69 4.44 21.05
CA GLU A 260 17.42 5.36 20.19
C GLU A 260 16.60 6.62 19.95
N LYS A 261 17.24 7.79 20.03
CA LYS A 261 16.58 9.08 19.81
C LYS A 261 17.27 9.87 18.72
N GLN A 262 16.47 10.42 17.83
CA GLN A 262 16.85 11.46 16.89
C GLN A 262 15.89 12.64 17.03
N GLU A 263 16.15 13.75 16.32
CA GLU A 263 15.34 14.96 16.42
C GLU A 263 13.88 14.72 16.02
N SER A 264 13.67 13.92 14.96
CA SER A 264 12.35 13.69 14.33
C SER A 264 11.69 12.36 14.75
N MET A 265 12.40 11.49 15.46
CA MET A 265 11.90 10.15 15.78
C MET A 265 12.52 9.54 17.05
N VAL A 266 11.86 8.50 17.51
CA VAL A 266 12.33 7.60 18.57
C VAL A 266 12.20 6.18 18.06
N SER A 267 13.18 5.30 18.30
CA SER A 267 13.09 3.91 17.88
C SER A 267 13.56 2.92 18.92
N VAL A 268 13.08 1.71 18.78
CA VAL A 268 13.52 0.50 19.49
C VAL A 268 13.66 -0.64 18.50
N GLN A 269 14.32 -1.72 18.88
CA GLN A 269 14.36 -2.94 18.09
C GLN A 269 13.47 -4.01 18.73
N ASP A 270 12.76 -4.77 17.89
CA ASP A 270 12.05 -5.96 18.34
C ASP A 270 13.04 -7.12 18.60
N PRO A 271 12.60 -8.28 19.13
CA PRO A 271 13.49 -9.39 19.43
C PRO A 271 14.28 -9.95 18.24
N ASP A 272 13.82 -9.71 17.03
CA ASP A 272 14.44 -10.19 15.79
C ASP A 272 15.23 -9.08 15.05
N GLY A 273 15.35 -7.88 15.64
CA GLY A 273 16.12 -6.76 15.11
C GLY A 273 15.36 -5.89 14.12
N ASN A 274 14.05 -6.09 13.92
CA ASN A 274 13.26 -5.15 13.16
C ASN A 274 13.18 -3.82 13.91
N ARG A 275 13.32 -2.71 13.20
CA ARG A 275 13.31 -1.39 13.81
C ARG A 275 11.89 -0.86 13.91
N ILE A 276 11.45 -0.53 15.11
CA ILE A 276 10.14 0.05 15.40
C ILE A 276 10.35 1.53 15.66
N VAL A 277 9.85 2.35 14.75
CA VAL A 277 10.10 3.80 14.69
C VAL A 277 8.82 4.56 15.01
N PHE A 278 8.92 5.49 15.93
CA PHE A 278 7.84 6.40 16.30
C PHE A 278 8.18 7.78 15.77
N VAL A 279 7.26 8.36 14.98
CA VAL A 279 7.42 9.66 14.34
C VAL A 279 6.28 10.58 14.73
N LYS A 280 6.57 11.89 14.81
CA LYS A 280 5.53 12.89 15.00
C LYS A 280 4.95 13.25 13.64
N VAL A 281 3.71 12.84 13.38
CA VAL A 281 2.97 13.31 12.22
C VAL A 281 2.46 14.72 12.51
N LYS A 282 2.73 15.67 11.63
CA LYS A 282 2.10 16.99 11.70
C LYS A 282 0.61 16.81 11.35
N PRO A 283 -0.29 17.41 12.12
CA PRO A 283 -1.71 17.40 11.85
C PRO A 283 -2.03 18.04 10.50
#